data_247d2566324927f772fa7ccf9b1e3eb3
#
_entry.id   247d2566324927f772fa7ccf9b1e3eb3
#
_cell.length_a   1.000
_cell.length_b   1.000
_cell.length_c   1.000
_cell.angle_alpha   90.00
_cell.angle_beta   90.00
_cell.angle_gamma   90.00
#
_symmetry.space_group_name_H-M   'P 1'
#
loop_
_entity.id
_entity.type
_entity.pdbx_description
1 polymer ?
#
loop_
_entity_poly.entity_id
_entity_poly.type
_entity_poly.pdbx_seq_one_letter_code
_entity_poly.pdbx_strand_id
1 'polypeptide(L)'
;MATSTTAALMSYAFDDRNIRWYTLGDFEHFVFAMLDVDVSQNIVDFILKFPPNQQIFLHRHLALTNTLVVQGEHRMYEPNGALKEVRPVGSYTSTPPGEPHREGAGDEGGVVFYSVRGKDGVLFEVLDDDLNVVGTLSMEDFIGAWEEQKNA
;
A
#
# COMPACT_ATOMS: atom_id res chain seq x y z
N MET A 1 33.78 8.45 -1.14
CA MET A 1 33.07 7.19 -1.52
C MET A 1 32.67 6.44 -0.26
N ALA A 2 31.40 6.08 -0.18
CA ALA A 2 30.92 5.30 0.94
C ALA A 2 31.40 3.86 0.85
N THR A 3 31.84 3.28 1.97
CA THR A 3 32.22 1.88 2.03
C THR A 3 31.07 1.09 2.61
N SER A 4 30.62 0.05 1.88
CA SER A 4 29.62 -0.87 2.38
C SER A 4 30.21 -1.62 3.59
N THR A 5 29.42 -1.71 4.66
CA THR A 5 29.80 -2.49 5.83
C THR A 5 28.93 -3.74 5.92
N THR A 6 29.58 -4.87 6.21
CA THR A 6 28.89 -6.13 6.49
C THR A 6 28.92 -6.45 7.99
N ALA A 7 29.32 -5.49 8.82
CA ALA A 7 29.29 -5.68 10.27
C ALA A 7 27.87 -6.07 10.72
N ALA A 8 27.80 -6.97 11.69
CA ALA A 8 26.53 -7.38 12.27
C ALA A 8 25.83 -6.18 12.88
N LEU A 9 24.72 -5.78 12.28
CA LEU A 9 23.88 -4.69 12.76
C LEU A 9 22.76 -5.26 13.62
N MET A 10 22.24 -4.42 14.50
CA MET A 10 21.06 -4.76 15.25
C MET A 10 19.90 -4.96 14.28
N SER A 11 19.13 -6.03 14.48
CA SER A 11 17.91 -6.23 13.72
C SER A 11 16.71 -5.70 14.53
N TYR A 12 15.77 -5.10 13.81
CA TYR A 12 14.57 -4.52 14.41
C TYR A 12 13.35 -5.12 13.77
N ALA A 13 12.37 -5.51 14.60
CA ALA A 13 11.03 -5.80 14.13
C ALA A 13 10.24 -4.49 14.07
N PHE A 14 9.35 -4.39 13.10
CA PHE A 14 8.44 -3.26 13.01
C PHE A 14 7.45 -3.31 14.19
N ASP A 15 7.34 -2.19 14.89
CA ASP A 15 6.46 -2.06 16.06
C ASP A 15 5.33 -1.09 15.75
N ASP A 16 4.12 -1.61 15.63
CA ASP A 16 2.95 -0.82 15.26
C ASP A 16 2.08 -0.40 16.46
N ARG A 17 2.60 -0.50 17.69
CA ARG A 17 1.80 -0.21 18.89
C ARG A 17 1.20 1.21 18.93
N ASN A 18 1.81 2.15 18.23
CA ASN A 18 1.35 3.53 18.16
C ASN A 18 0.58 3.85 16.88
N ILE A 19 0.31 2.85 16.03
CA ILE A 19 -0.50 3.02 14.84
C ILE A 19 -1.92 2.56 15.14
N ARG A 20 -2.88 3.43 14.85
CA ARG A 20 -4.30 3.06 14.91
C ARG A 20 -4.73 2.60 13.54
N TRP A 21 -5.17 1.36 13.44
CA TRP A 21 -5.57 0.74 12.19
C TRP A 21 -7.07 0.89 11.93
N TYR A 22 -7.44 1.08 10.66
CA TYR A 22 -8.83 1.27 10.22
C TYR A 22 -9.14 0.34 9.05
N THR A 23 -10.42 0.02 8.90
CA THR A 23 -10.92 -0.64 7.70
C THR A 23 -11.32 0.42 6.67
N LEU A 24 -11.29 0.05 5.39
CA LEU A 24 -11.76 0.90 4.30
C LEU A 24 -13.06 0.32 3.75
N GLY A 25 -14.20 0.90 4.13
CA GLY A 25 -15.52 0.42 3.71
C GLY A 25 -15.69 -1.07 3.98
N ASP A 26 -16.17 -1.80 2.99
CA ASP A 26 -16.38 -3.24 3.04
C ASP A 26 -15.23 -4.05 2.43
N PHE A 27 -14.13 -3.41 2.10
CA PHE A 27 -12.95 -4.10 1.58
C PHE A 27 -12.33 -5.00 2.64
N GLU A 28 -11.92 -6.20 2.22
CA GLU A 28 -11.38 -7.22 3.11
C GLU A 28 -9.89 -7.41 2.92
N HIS A 29 -9.27 -8.06 3.89
CA HIS A 29 -7.90 -8.56 3.86
C HIS A 29 -6.82 -7.48 3.95
N PHE A 30 -7.16 -6.32 4.51
CA PHE A 30 -6.18 -5.32 4.95
C PHE A 30 -6.80 -4.35 5.94
N VAL A 31 -5.94 -3.70 6.68
CA VAL A 31 -6.26 -2.50 7.45
C VAL A 31 -5.24 -1.43 7.08
N PHE A 32 -5.59 -0.17 7.31
CA PHE A 32 -4.73 0.94 6.92
C PHE A 32 -4.72 2.06 7.94
N ALA A 33 -3.71 2.92 7.83
CA ALA A 33 -3.65 4.17 8.56
C ALA A 33 -3.12 5.26 7.62
N MET A 34 -3.77 6.42 7.65
CA MET A 34 -3.28 7.59 6.93
C MET A 34 -2.13 8.20 7.72
N LEU A 35 -1.07 8.58 7.03
CA LEU A 35 0.11 9.20 7.63
C LEU A 35 0.16 10.69 7.35
N ASP A 36 -0.09 11.10 6.12
CA ASP A 36 -0.08 12.48 5.71
C ASP A 36 -0.81 12.68 4.39
N VAL A 37 -1.35 13.87 4.19
CA VAL A 37 -1.90 14.32 2.90
C VAL A 37 -1.39 15.72 2.64
N ASP A 38 -0.67 15.91 1.54
CA ASP A 38 -0.25 17.22 1.06
C ASP A 38 -1.07 17.59 -0.19
N VAL A 39 -2.11 18.38 0.02
CA VAL A 39 -3.03 18.74 -1.06
C VAL A 39 -2.33 19.60 -2.12
N SER A 40 -1.41 20.47 -1.71
CA SER A 40 -0.72 21.38 -2.63
C SER A 40 0.22 20.64 -3.57
N GLN A 41 0.79 19.52 -3.13
CA GLN A 41 1.73 18.71 -3.91
C GLN A 41 1.09 17.45 -4.48
N ASN A 42 -0.17 17.19 -4.18
CA ASN A 42 -0.87 15.95 -4.55
C ASN A 42 -0.09 14.71 -4.07
N ILE A 43 0.21 14.66 -2.77
CA ILE A 43 0.89 13.54 -2.14
C ILE A 43 -0.01 12.94 -1.07
N VAL A 44 -0.16 11.63 -1.09
CA VAL A 44 -0.87 10.87 -0.08
C VAL A 44 0.05 9.79 0.45
N ASP A 45 0.32 9.82 1.75
CA ASP A 45 1.13 8.82 2.44
C ASP A 45 0.24 8.00 3.37
N PHE A 46 0.31 6.67 3.23
CA PHE A 46 -0.43 5.76 4.09
C PHE A 46 0.33 4.45 4.27
N ILE A 47 -0.13 3.64 5.21
CA ILE A 47 0.47 2.36 5.52
C ILE A 47 -0.62 1.30 5.54
N LEU A 48 -0.35 0.15 4.92
CA LEU A 48 -1.25 -1.00 4.91
C LEU A 48 -0.66 -2.15 5.71
N LYS A 49 -1.53 -2.89 6.37
CA LYS A 49 -1.19 -4.13 7.06
C LYS A 49 -2.01 -5.25 6.46
N PHE A 50 -1.32 -6.26 5.93
CA PHE A 50 -1.93 -7.42 5.29
C PHE A 50 -1.87 -8.63 6.21
N PRO A 51 -3.00 -9.36 6.39
CA PRO A 51 -2.96 -10.64 7.08
C PRO A 51 -2.22 -11.69 6.26
N PRO A 52 -1.81 -12.82 6.88
CA PRO A 52 -1.13 -13.87 6.15
C PRO A 52 -1.97 -14.47 5.02
N ASN A 53 -1.34 -14.66 3.86
CA ASN A 53 -1.86 -15.49 2.77
C ASN A 53 -3.23 -15.09 2.21
N GLN A 54 -3.54 -13.79 2.23
CA GLN A 54 -4.76 -13.22 1.65
C GLN A 54 -4.43 -12.21 0.56
N GLN A 55 -5.38 -11.99 -0.33
CA GLN A 55 -5.25 -10.99 -1.39
C GLN A 55 -6.33 -9.94 -1.24
N ILE A 56 -5.98 -8.68 -1.50
CA ILE A 56 -6.95 -7.60 -1.54
C ILE A 56 -7.61 -7.52 -2.92
N PHE A 57 -8.56 -6.60 -3.07
CA PHE A 57 -9.31 -6.38 -4.30
C PHE A 57 -8.40 -6.09 -5.51
N LEU A 58 -8.88 -6.46 -6.68
CA LEU A 58 -8.24 -6.14 -7.96
C LEU A 58 -8.33 -4.64 -8.20
N HIS A 59 -7.21 -4.01 -8.53
CA HIS A 59 -7.17 -2.57 -8.74
C HIS A 59 -6.05 -2.17 -9.69
N ARG A 60 -6.10 -0.92 -10.12
CA ARG A 60 -5.09 -0.29 -10.96
C ARG A 60 -4.69 1.04 -10.34
N HIS A 61 -3.40 1.30 -10.27
CA HIS A 61 -2.85 2.59 -9.84
C HIS A 61 -2.85 3.56 -11.01
N LEU A 62 -3.42 4.75 -10.82
CA LEU A 62 -3.43 5.83 -11.82
C LEU A 62 -2.36 6.88 -11.57
N ALA A 63 -1.63 6.77 -10.46
CA ALA A 63 -0.59 7.72 -10.06
C ALA A 63 0.71 7.00 -9.73
N LEU A 64 1.82 7.73 -9.81
CA LEU A 64 3.12 7.24 -9.35
C LEU A 64 3.01 6.80 -7.89
N THR A 65 3.42 5.58 -7.59
CA THR A 65 3.33 5.00 -6.26
C THR A 65 4.68 4.47 -5.81
N ASN A 66 5.16 5.00 -4.68
CA ASN A 66 6.36 4.51 -4.03
C ASN A 66 5.97 3.61 -2.86
N THR A 67 6.64 2.49 -2.69
CA THR A 67 6.38 1.57 -1.58
C THR A 67 7.67 1.16 -0.88
N LEU A 68 7.56 0.96 0.44
CA LEU A 68 8.62 0.39 1.26
C LEU A 68 8.02 -0.72 2.12
N VAL A 69 8.55 -1.93 2.01
CA VAL A 69 8.13 -3.06 2.85
C VAL A 69 8.84 -2.94 4.19
N VAL A 70 8.08 -2.76 5.26
CA VAL A 70 8.63 -2.53 6.61
C VAL A 70 8.53 -3.75 7.52
N GLN A 71 7.68 -4.73 7.18
CA GLN A 71 7.54 -5.97 7.92
C GLN A 71 7.04 -7.08 7.00
N GLY A 72 7.50 -8.32 7.22
CA GLY A 72 7.07 -9.49 6.47
C GLY A 72 7.46 -9.41 5.00
N GLU A 73 6.49 -9.57 4.11
CA GLU A 73 6.71 -9.43 2.67
C GLU A 73 5.48 -8.86 1.98
N HIS A 74 5.72 -8.24 0.83
CA HIS A 74 4.67 -7.69 -0.03
C HIS A 74 4.60 -8.53 -1.30
N ARG A 75 3.46 -9.14 -1.56
CA ARG A 75 3.25 -9.97 -2.74
C ARG A 75 2.36 -9.26 -3.74
N MET A 76 2.78 -9.30 -4.99
CA MET A 76 2.01 -8.82 -6.13
C MET A 76 1.44 -10.01 -6.87
N TYR A 77 0.19 -9.91 -7.30
CA TYR A 77 -0.52 -10.99 -7.98
C TYR A 77 -1.12 -10.49 -9.29
N GLU A 78 -1.18 -11.38 -10.28
CA GLU A 78 -1.92 -11.14 -11.51
C GLU A 78 -3.43 -11.00 -11.23
N PRO A 79 -4.21 -10.43 -12.17
CA PRO A 79 -5.67 -10.33 -11.98
C PRO A 79 -6.34 -11.66 -11.62
N ASN A 80 -5.84 -12.78 -12.16
CA ASN A 80 -6.38 -14.11 -11.88
C ASN A 80 -5.94 -14.70 -10.52
N GLY A 81 -5.15 -13.95 -9.74
CA GLY A 81 -4.66 -14.39 -8.43
C GLY A 81 -3.34 -15.14 -8.44
N ALA A 82 -2.74 -15.38 -9.62
CA ALA A 82 -1.43 -16.03 -9.69
C ALA A 82 -0.33 -15.11 -9.15
N LEU A 83 0.60 -15.67 -8.40
CA LEU A 83 1.72 -14.92 -7.85
C LEU A 83 2.62 -14.37 -8.96
N LYS A 84 2.89 -13.07 -8.93
CA LYS A 84 3.71 -12.36 -9.91
C LYS A 84 5.08 -11.96 -9.34
N GLU A 85 5.11 -11.46 -8.11
CA GLU A 85 6.32 -10.91 -7.51
C GLU A 85 6.26 -11.00 -5.99
N VAL A 86 7.39 -11.29 -5.36
CA VAL A 86 7.55 -11.24 -3.91
C VAL A 86 8.58 -10.17 -3.59
N ARG A 87 8.19 -9.21 -2.76
CA ARG A 87 9.06 -8.13 -2.31
C ARG A 87 9.38 -8.34 -0.82
N PRO A 88 10.64 -8.65 -0.49
CA PRO A 88 11.01 -8.88 0.91
C PRO A 88 11.04 -7.57 1.71
N VAL A 89 11.14 -7.71 3.04
CA VAL A 89 11.30 -6.56 3.94
C VAL A 89 12.52 -5.73 3.51
N GLY A 90 12.36 -4.41 3.55
CA GLY A 90 13.40 -3.46 3.11
C GLY A 90 13.34 -3.14 1.60
N SER A 91 12.49 -3.82 0.81
CA SER A 91 12.34 -3.49 -0.60
C SER A 91 11.68 -2.13 -0.77
N TYR A 92 12.26 -1.30 -1.61
CA TYR A 92 11.69 -0.04 -2.04
C TYR A 92 11.41 -0.07 -3.53
N THR A 93 10.22 0.36 -3.93
CA THR A 93 9.84 0.47 -5.34
C THR A 93 9.27 1.85 -5.65
N SER A 94 9.50 2.32 -6.86
CA SER A 94 8.86 3.51 -7.39
C SER A 94 8.26 3.12 -8.73
N THR A 95 6.94 3.04 -8.78
CA THR A 95 6.23 2.45 -9.91
C THR A 95 5.30 3.48 -10.54
N PRO A 96 5.40 3.73 -11.86
CA PRO A 96 4.45 4.59 -12.57
C PRO A 96 3.07 3.92 -12.61
N PRO A 97 2.03 4.66 -13.05
CA PRO A 97 0.72 4.07 -13.30
C PRO A 97 0.85 2.81 -14.15
N GLY A 98 0.16 1.76 -13.78
CA GLY A 98 0.43 0.46 -14.35
C GLY A 98 -0.76 -0.45 -14.54
N GLU A 99 -0.45 -1.73 -14.67
CA GLU A 99 -1.38 -2.79 -14.98
C GLU A 99 -2.26 -3.16 -13.77
N PRO A 100 -3.45 -3.70 -14.02
CA PRO A 100 -4.27 -4.24 -12.95
C PRO A 100 -3.56 -5.36 -12.19
N HIS A 101 -3.70 -5.34 -10.87
CA HIS A 101 -3.08 -6.35 -9.99
C HIS A 101 -3.82 -6.48 -8.67
N ARG A 102 -3.49 -7.56 -7.95
CA ARG A 102 -3.86 -7.75 -6.56
C ARG A 102 -2.61 -7.71 -5.69
N GLU A 103 -2.79 -7.45 -4.42
CA GLU A 103 -1.68 -7.36 -3.47
C GLU A 103 -2.01 -8.15 -2.20
N GLY A 104 -0.99 -8.54 -1.47
CA GLY A 104 -1.14 -9.23 -0.20
C GLY A 104 0.20 -9.55 0.42
N ALA A 105 0.21 -10.56 1.29
CA ALA A 105 1.41 -11.00 1.98
C ALA A 105 1.48 -12.52 2.05
N GLY A 106 2.63 -13.04 2.50
CA GLY A 106 2.83 -14.46 2.69
C GLY A 106 2.51 -14.92 4.11
N ASP A 107 3.20 -15.98 4.55
CA ASP A 107 2.91 -16.67 5.82
C ASP A 107 2.97 -15.79 7.07
N GLU A 108 3.81 -14.77 7.05
CA GLU A 108 4.02 -13.88 8.20
C GLU A 108 3.22 -12.58 8.11
N GLY A 109 2.36 -12.46 7.10
CA GLY A 109 1.71 -11.18 6.82
C GLY A 109 2.69 -10.16 6.28
N GLY A 110 2.30 -8.90 6.29
CA GLY A 110 3.16 -7.83 5.84
C GLY A 110 2.65 -6.46 6.20
N VAL A 111 3.58 -5.52 6.30
CA VAL A 111 3.27 -4.10 6.47
C VAL A 111 4.04 -3.33 5.42
N VAL A 112 3.34 -2.48 4.68
CA VAL A 112 3.89 -1.74 3.54
C VAL A 112 3.51 -0.27 3.66
N PHE A 113 4.50 0.60 3.56
CA PHE A 113 4.32 2.03 3.44
C PHE A 113 4.13 2.41 1.97
N TYR A 114 3.16 3.31 1.71
CA TYR A 114 2.86 3.81 0.37
C TYR A 114 2.93 5.33 0.34
N SER A 115 3.49 5.87 -0.73
CA SER A 115 3.43 7.29 -1.05
C SER A 115 2.94 7.43 -2.50
N VAL A 116 1.74 7.97 -2.68
CA VAL A 116 1.09 8.18 -3.98
C VAL A 116 1.25 9.63 -4.36
N ARG A 117 1.77 9.91 -5.56
CA ARG A 117 2.29 11.23 -5.89
C ARG A 117 1.85 11.75 -7.25
N GLY A 118 1.66 13.08 -7.29
CA GLY A 118 1.67 13.86 -8.53
C GLY A 118 0.38 13.83 -9.33
N LYS A 119 -0.72 13.35 -8.75
CA LYS A 119 -2.01 13.31 -9.44
C LYS A 119 -3.12 13.79 -8.54
N ASP A 120 -3.96 14.67 -9.06
CA ASP A 120 -5.24 15.03 -8.48
C ASP A 120 -6.35 14.13 -9.05
N GLY A 121 -7.49 14.11 -8.39
CA GLY A 121 -8.64 13.31 -8.80
C GLY A 121 -8.53 11.85 -8.45
N VAL A 122 -8.84 10.95 -9.38
CA VAL A 122 -8.85 9.50 -9.13
C VAL A 122 -7.42 8.95 -9.09
N LEU A 123 -7.08 8.29 -7.99
CA LEU A 123 -5.75 7.71 -7.77
C LEU A 123 -5.74 6.20 -8.01
N PHE A 124 -6.85 5.51 -7.74
CA PHE A 124 -6.99 4.06 -7.91
C PHE A 124 -8.34 3.75 -8.54
N GLU A 125 -8.35 2.77 -9.42
CA GLU A 125 -9.58 2.17 -9.93
C GLU A 125 -9.73 0.78 -9.30
N VAL A 126 -10.90 0.51 -8.73
CA VAL A 126 -11.27 -0.81 -8.23
C VAL A 126 -11.96 -1.55 -9.37
N LEU A 127 -11.53 -2.77 -9.64
CA LEU A 127 -11.93 -3.53 -10.82
C LEU A 127 -12.66 -4.82 -10.42
N ASP A 128 -13.58 -5.27 -11.26
CA ASP A 128 -14.11 -6.62 -11.18
C ASP A 128 -13.22 -7.61 -11.96
N ASP A 129 -13.59 -8.89 -11.96
CA ASP A 129 -12.80 -9.93 -12.63
C ASP A 129 -12.75 -9.78 -14.16
N ASP A 130 -13.67 -9.01 -14.74
CA ASP A 130 -13.69 -8.70 -16.16
C ASP A 130 -12.96 -7.38 -16.49
N LEU A 131 -12.26 -6.82 -15.52
CA LEU A 131 -11.51 -5.57 -15.61
C LEU A 131 -12.39 -4.32 -15.79
N ASN A 132 -13.67 -4.41 -15.44
CA ASN A 132 -14.55 -3.25 -15.42
C ASN A 132 -14.32 -2.44 -14.16
N VAL A 133 -14.34 -1.12 -14.28
CA VAL A 133 -14.23 -0.23 -13.12
C VAL A 133 -15.55 -0.29 -12.34
N VAL A 134 -15.49 -0.74 -11.10
CA VAL A 134 -16.64 -0.83 -10.20
C VAL A 134 -16.57 0.15 -9.03
N GLY A 135 -15.46 0.86 -8.89
CA GLY A 135 -15.27 1.88 -7.88
C GLY A 135 -13.99 2.64 -8.12
N THR A 136 -13.82 3.73 -7.41
CA THR A 136 -12.63 4.57 -7.49
C THR A 136 -12.25 5.06 -6.10
N LEU A 137 -10.96 5.30 -5.91
CA LEU A 137 -10.43 6.00 -4.73
C LEU A 137 -9.75 7.27 -5.24
N SER A 138 -10.26 8.41 -4.82
CA SER A 138 -9.80 9.72 -5.26
C SER A 138 -8.99 10.42 -4.20
N MET A 139 -8.33 11.51 -4.58
CA MET A 139 -7.67 12.41 -3.65
C MET A 139 -8.63 12.86 -2.54
N GLU A 140 -9.90 13.14 -2.88
CA GLU A 140 -10.91 13.54 -1.91
C GLU A 140 -11.22 12.42 -0.90
N ASP A 141 -11.23 11.17 -1.34
CA ASP A 141 -11.44 10.02 -0.45
C ASP A 141 -10.32 9.94 0.60
N PHE A 142 -9.08 10.14 0.18
CA PHE A 142 -7.92 10.13 1.09
C PHE A 142 -7.92 11.33 2.02
N ILE A 143 -8.29 12.51 1.54
CA ILE A 143 -8.45 13.70 2.40
C ILE A 143 -9.51 13.41 3.46
N GLY A 144 -10.64 12.84 3.07
CA GLY A 144 -11.72 12.47 4.00
C GLY A 144 -11.27 11.49 5.06
N ALA A 145 -10.56 10.43 4.66
CA ALA A 145 -10.01 9.44 5.59
C ALA A 145 -9.00 10.10 6.54
N TRP A 146 -8.14 10.97 6.04
CA TRP A 146 -7.16 11.71 6.84
C TRP A 146 -7.84 12.55 7.92
N GLU A 147 -8.85 13.34 7.53
CA GLU A 147 -9.60 14.18 8.47
C GLU A 147 -10.33 13.33 9.52
N GLU A 148 -10.96 12.25 9.11
CA GLU A 148 -11.66 11.34 10.01
C GLU A 148 -10.70 10.72 11.03
N GLN A 149 -9.55 10.24 10.58
CA GLN A 149 -8.57 9.60 11.45
C GLN A 149 -7.90 10.57 12.41
N LYS A 150 -7.62 11.80 11.99
CA LYS A 150 -7.06 12.83 12.88
C LYS A 150 -8.01 13.18 14.02
N ASN A 151 -9.30 13.10 13.78
CA ASN A 151 -10.34 13.50 14.75
C ASN A 151 -10.88 12.30 15.55
N ALA A 152 -10.35 11.13 15.33
CA ALA A 152 -10.81 9.91 16.03
C ALA A 152 -10.23 9.78 17.44
#